data_fe54a89ca6878f636701974684e7e575
#
_entry.id   fe54a89ca6878f636701974684e7e575
#
_cell.length_a   1.000
_cell.length_b   1.000
_cell.length_c   1.000
_cell.angle_alpha   90.00
_cell.angle_beta   90.00
_cell.angle_gamma   90.00
#
_symmetry.space_group_name_H-M   'P 1'
#
loop_
_entity.id
_entity.type
_entity.pdbx_description
1 polymer ?
#
loop_
_entity_poly.entity_id
_entity_poly.type
_entity_poly.pdbx_seq_one_letter_code
_entity_poly.pdbx_strand_id
1 'polypeptide(L)'
;MLTKREIEQMRKNAKIHKKIFEKIKEMVKPWTTSNEINNMCWEIAKKHWVLCWFKWVYWFPDNICISVNDEVVHGRASRDIVFKEGDLVTFDFWIKDKGLGINTDAAISLIVGWDDKNPAWARLIEANKKALEAWIKAAKAWAYTWDIWAAIQKEIESAWYFVVKDLTGHAIWKKLHETPYIPNFWKPWKGAKLKAWMTLAIEPILWETSGKIVDEWGWEIYIEDWSLGSQYEHTILVTENEAEIII
;
A
#
# COMPACT_ATOMS: atom_id res chain seq x y z
N MET A 1 7.38 5.54 21.33
CA MET A 1 6.97 4.11 21.33
C MET A 1 5.48 4.05 21.60
N LEU A 2 4.77 3.21 20.88
CA LEU A 2 3.33 3.04 21.03
C LEU A 2 3.00 2.42 22.40
N THR A 3 1.89 2.85 22.97
CA THR A 3 1.30 2.21 24.15
C THR A 3 0.50 0.97 23.74
N LYS A 4 0.27 0.04 24.67
CA LYS A 4 -0.59 -1.14 24.43
C LYS A 4 -1.99 -0.73 23.89
N ARG A 5 -2.55 0.38 24.42
CA ARG A 5 -3.85 0.91 24.00
C ARG A 5 -3.84 1.38 22.53
N GLU A 6 -2.76 1.98 22.08
CA GLU A 6 -2.62 2.45 20.70
C GLU A 6 -2.45 1.29 19.73
N ILE A 7 -1.68 0.28 20.10
CA ILE A 7 -1.56 -0.95 19.29
C ILE A 7 -2.92 -1.66 19.17
N GLU A 8 -3.66 -1.74 20.26
CA GLU A 8 -5.00 -2.33 20.22
C GLU A 8 -5.95 -1.53 19.32
N GLN A 9 -5.78 -0.19 19.26
CA GLN A 9 -6.53 0.64 18.33
C GLN A 9 -6.13 0.36 16.87
N MET A 10 -4.84 0.18 16.57
CA MET A 10 -4.40 -0.23 15.23
C MET A 10 -5.03 -1.56 14.80
N ARG A 11 -5.07 -2.55 15.69
CA ARG A 11 -5.75 -3.83 15.42
C ARG A 11 -7.26 -3.67 15.16
N LYS A 12 -7.92 -2.69 15.81
CA LYS A 12 -9.31 -2.35 15.50
C LYS A 12 -9.46 -1.70 14.13
N ASN A 13 -8.57 -0.77 13.79
CA ASN A 13 -8.53 -0.17 12.46
C ASN A 13 -8.34 -1.25 11.38
N ALA A 14 -7.43 -2.20 11.61
CA ALA A 14 -7.16 -3.32 10.71
C ALA A 14 -8.41 -4.15 10.38
N LYS A 15 -9.28 -4.38 11.37
CA LYS A 15 -10.57 -5.08 11.14
C LYS A 15 -11.48 -4.31 10.19
N ILE A 16 -11.40 -2.97 10.21
CA ILE A 16 -12.17 -2.11 9.30
C ILE A 16 -11.55 -2.15 7.89
N HIS A 17 -10.23 -2.04 7.78
CA HIS A 17 -9.52 -2.23 6.52
C HIS A 17 -9.88 -3.56 5.86
N LYS A 18 -9.74 -4.66 6.62
CA LYS A 18 -10.06 -6.00 6.13
C LYS A 18 -11.48 -6.06 5.55
N LYS A 19 -12.45 -5.50 6.26
CA LYS A 19 -13.84 -5.44 5.81
C LYS A 19 -13.99 -4.63 4.52
N ILE A 20 -13.26 -3.52 4.39
CA ILE A 20 -13.28 -2.69 3.18
C ILE A 20 -12.66 -3.46 2.01
N PHE A 21 -11.49 -4.08 2.19
CA PHE A 21 -10.85 -4.86 1.13
C PHE A 21 -11.65 -6.10 0.73
N GLU A 22 -12.30 -6.79 1.66
CA GLU A 22 -13.24 -7.87 1.34
C GLU A 22 -14.38 -7.34 0.45
N LYS A 23 -14.93 -6.17 0.77
CA LYS A 23 -15.99 -5.56 -0.02
C LYS A 23 -15.50 -5.07 -1.39
N ILE A 24 -14.29 -4.51 -1.47
CA ILE A 24 -13.64 -4.18 -2.74
C ILE A 24 -13.54 -5.43 -3.63
N LYS A 25 -13.01 -6.53 -3.11
CA LYS A 25 -12.89 -7.80 -3.85
C LYS A 25 -14.22 -8.32 -4.40
N GLU A 26 -15.31 -8.13 -3.66
CA GLU A 26 -16.66 -8.49 -4.14
C GLU A 26 -17.16 -7.56 -5.27
N MET A 27 -16.77 -6.28 -5.23
CA MET A 27 -17.24 -5.25 -6.13
C MET A 27 -16.41 -5.10 -7.41
N VAL A 28 -15.11 -5.48 -7.38
CA VAL A 28 -14.19 -5.33 -8.52
C VAL A 28 -14.58 -6.30 -9.64
N LYS A 29 -15.46 -5.81 -10.52
CA LYS A 29 -16.02 -6.53 -11.68
C LYS A 29 -16.08 -5.58 -12.87
N PRO A 30 -16.14 -6.09 -14.11
CA PRO A 30 -16.42 -5.26 -15.27
C PRO A 30 -17.68 -4.41 -15.03
N TRP A 31 -17.60 -3.15 -15.44
CA TRP A 31 -18.63 -2.11 -15.31
C TRP A 31 -18.79 -1.46 -13.92
N THR A 32 -18.12 -1.94 -12.89
CA THR A 32 -18.01 -1.19 -11.62
C THR A 32 -17.17 0.06 -11.85
N THR A 33 -17.52 1.17 -11.21
CA THR A 33 -16.76 2.42 -11.32
C THR A 33 -15.89 2.65 -10.08
N SER A 34 -14.79 3.39 -10.28
CA SER A 34 -13.92 3.81 -9.16
C SER A 34 -14.70 4.64 -8.13
N ASN A 35 -15.67 5.44 -8.57
CA ASN A 35 -16.48 6.26 -7.67
C ASN A 35 -17.46 5.44 -6.81
N GLU A 36 -18.01 4.32 -7.33
CA GLU A 36 -18.81 3.40 -6.51
C GLU A 36 -17.99 2.80 -5.35
N ILE A 37 -16.74 2.42 -5.61
CA ILE A 37 -15.81 1.95 -4.58
C ILE A 37 -15.49 3.05 -3.57
N ASN A 38 -15.20 4.27 -4.04
CA ASN A 38 -14.95 5.43 -3.21
C ASN A 38 -16.09 5.72 -2.22
N ASN A 39 -17.33 5.68 -2.72
CA ASN A 39 -18.53 5.88 -1.92
C ASN A 39 -18.75 4.76 -0.91
N MET A 40 -18.51 3.50 -1.30
CA MET A 40 -18.60 2.35 -0.40
C MET A 40 -17.59 2.46 0.76
N CYS A 41 -16.35 2.86 0.49
CA CYS A 41 -15.33 3.10 1.51
C CYS A 41 -15.78 4.14 2.53
N TRP A 42 -16.33 5.26 2.05
CA TRP A 42 -16.88 6.32 2.91
C TRP A 42 -18.01 5.81 3.81
N GLU A 43 -18.98 5.08 3.28
CA GLU A 43 -20.10 4.57 4.06
C GLU A 43 -19.65 3.57 5.15
N ILE A 44 -18.69 2.70 4.87
CA ILE A 44 -18.12 1.80 5.87
C ILE A 44 -17.34 2.59 6.93
N ALA A 45 -16.49 3.54 6.53
CA ALA A 45 -15.70 4.35 7.44
C ALA A 45 -16.61 5.16 8.39
N LYS A 46 -17.65 5.80 7.86
CA LYS A 46 -18.67 6.53 8.62
C LYS A 46 -19.37 5.64 9.64
N LYS A 47 -19.80 4.45 9.24
CA LYS A 47 -20.46 3.47 10.12
C LYS A 47 -19.56 3.01 11.28
N HIS A 48 -18.25 2.92 11.06
CA HIS A 48 -17.28 2.50 12.06
C HIS A 48 -16.59 3.66 12.80
N TRP A 49 -17.03 4.89 12.55
CA TRP A 49 -16.56 6.11 13.19
C TRP A 49 -15.05 6.36 13.02
N VAL A 50 -14.53 6.04 11.84
CA VAL A 50 -13.17 6.36 11.41
C VAL A 50 -13.18 7.40 10.30
N LEU A 51 -12.01 7.91 9.92
CA LEU A 51 -11.81 8.83 8.79
C LEU A 51 -11.11 8.07 7.66
N CYS A 52 -11.59 8.28 6.44
CA CYS A 52 -10.82 8.06 5.21
C CYS A 52 -9.85 9.22 5.11
N TRP A 53 -8.59 9.01 5.54
CA TRP A 53 -7.75 10.16 5.87
C TRP A 53 -7.10 10.81 4.65
N PHE A 54 -6.99 10.15 3.49
CA PHE A 54 -6.49 10.76 2.26
C PHE A 54 -7.16 12.10 1.97
N LYS A 55 -8.48 12.18 2.09
CA LYS A 55 -9.27 13.39 1.85
C LYS A 55 -8.85 14.60 2.67
N TRP A 56 -8.10 14.41 3.75
CA TRP A 56 -7.69 15.48 4.66
C TRP A 56 -6.20 15.79 4.59
N VAL A 57 -5.48 15.11 3.68
CA VAL A 57 -4.04 15.25 3.54
C VAL A 57 -3.71 15.71 2.13
N TYR A 58 -2.90 16.73 2.03
CA TYR A 58 -2.46 17.33 0.76
C TYR A 58 -3.60 17.73 -0.20
N TRP A 59 -4.82 17.93 0.33
CA TRP A 59 -6.02 18.28 -0.46
C TRP A 59 -6.46 17.18 -1.44
N PHE A 60 -6.08 15.92 -1.21
CA PHE A 60 -6.56 14.81 -2.02
C PHE A 60 -8.11 14.74 -1.97
N PRO A 61 -8.80 14.66 -3.14
CA PRO A 61 -10.25 14.85 -3.18
C PRO A 61 -11.06 13.65 -2.68
N ASP A 62 -10.48 12.44 -2.67
CA ASP A 62 -11.19 11.18 -2.52
C ASP A 62 -10.93 10.47 -1.19
N ASN A 63 -11.73 9.45 -0.90
CA ASN A 63 -11.64 8.67 0.33
C ASN A 63 -10.62 7.53 0.24
N ILE A 64 -10.25 7.13 -0.97
CA ILE A 64 -9.34 6.04 -1.30
C ILE A 64 -8.58 6.41 -2.57
N CYS A 65 -7.32 6.00 -2.69
CA CYS A 65 -6.61 6.04 -3.96
C CYS A 65 -6.98 4.81 -4.78
N ILE A 66 -7.33 5.03 -6.06
CA ILE A 66 -7.65 3.96 -7.02
C ILE A 66 -6.85 4.22 -8.28
N SER A 67 -5.78 3.46 -8.45
CA SER A 67 -4.87 3.56 -9.60
C SER A 67 -5.17 2.43 -10.58
N VAL A 68 -5.29 2.74 -11.87
CA VAL A 68 -5.71 1.79 -12.90
C VAL A 68 -4.62 1.65 -13.95
N ASN A 69 -4.18 0.43 -14.20
CA ASN A 69 -3.21 0.04 -15.22
C ASN A 69 -1.83 0.70 -15.04
N ASP A 70 -1.50 1.70 -15.84
CA ASP A 70 -0.24 2.43 -15.86
C ASP A 70 -0.09 3.49 -14.75
N GLU A 71 -1.14 3.69 -13.95
CA GLU A 71 -1.06 4.53 -12.77
C GLU A 71 -0.38 3.79 -11.63
N VAL A 72 0.70 4.35 -11.10
CA VAL A 72 1.46 3.77 -9.98
C VAL A 72 0.69 3.88 -8.68
N VAL A 73 0.43 5.13 -8.26
CA VAL A 73 -0.22 5.50 -7.01
C VAL A 73 -1.02 6.80 -7.16
N HIS A 74 -1.77 7.15 -6.14
CA HIS A 74 -2.53 8.39 -5.99
C HIS A 74 -3.61 8.61 -7.06
N GLY A 75 -4.10 7.55 -7.71
CA GLY A 75 -5.21 7.63 -8.64
C GLY A 75 -6.48 8.15 -7.98
N ARG A 76 -7.13 9.17 -8.60
CA ARG A 76 -8.37 9.75 -8.07
C ARG A 76 -9.58 8.93 -8.44
N ALA A 77 -10.29 8.44 -7.43
CA ALA A 77 -11.52 7.68 -7.60
C ALA A 77 -12.66 8.52 -8.22
N SER A 78 -12.68 9.82 -7.96
CA SER A 78 -13.69 10.77 -8.47
C SER A 78 -13.67 10.97 -9.98
N ARG A 79 -12.64 10.47 -10.69
CA ARG A 79 -12.63 10.44 -12.17
C ARG A 79 -13.68 9.48 -12.76
N ASP A 80 -14.30 8.68 -11.89
CA ASP A 80 -15.40 7.76 -12.24
C ASP A 80 -15.02 6.77 -13.36
N ILE A 81 -13.81 6.20 -13.26
CA ILE A 81 -13.27 5.23 -14.22
C ILE A 81 -14.12 3.96 -14.16
N VAL A 82 -14.65 3.54 -15.33
CA VAL A 82 -15.37 2.28 -15.49
C VAL A 82 -14.37 1.15 -15.69
N PHE A 83 -14.32 0.19 -14.79
CA PHE A 83 -13.40 -0.95 -14.87
C PHE A 83 -13.78 -1.88 -16.01
N LYS A 84 -12.76 -2.36 -16.73
CA LYS A 84 -12.87 -3.33 -17.82
C LYS A 84 -12.30 -4.67 -17.38
N GLU A 85 -12.80 -5.74 -17.97
CA GLU A 85 -12.23 -7.07 -17.74
C GLU A 85 -10.75 -7.10 -18.07
N GLY A 86 -9.94 -7.58 -17.14
CA GLY A 86 -8.49 -7.65 -17.29
C GLY A 86 -7.73 -6.40 -16.86
N ASP A 87 -8.38 -5.31 -16.46
CA ASP A 87 -7.68 -4.16 -15.87
C ASP A 87 -6.96 -4.56 -14.58
N LEU A 88 -5.76 -4.03 -14.38
CA LEU A 88 -5.07 -4.06 -13.10
C LEU A 88 -5.47 -2.83 -12.31
N VAL A 89 -6.01 -3.02 -11.10
CA VAL A 89 -6.45 -1.91 -10.25
C VAL A 89 -5.81 -2.02 -8.88
N THR A 90 -5.16 -0.97 -8.45
CA THR A 90 -4.58 -0.84 -7.11
C THR A 90 -5.49 0.01 -6.24
N PHE A 91 -5.79 -0.50 -5.06
CA PHE A 91 -6.61 0.14 -4.03
C PHE A 91 -5.72 0.41 -2.83
N ASP A 92 -5.46 1.67 -2.55
CA ASP A 92 -4.67 2.12 -1.42
C ASP A 92 -5.56 2.92 -0.47
N PHE A 93 -5.66 2.46 0.77
CA PHE A 93 -6.64 2.95 1.73
C PHE A 93 -6.06 3.23 3.10
N TRP A 94 -6.22 4.46 3.54
CA TRP A 94 -5.74 4.94 4.81
C TRP A 94 -6.87 5.27 5.79
N ILE A 95 -6.80 4.68 6.98
CA ILE A 95 -7.73 4.92 8.09
C ILE A 95 -7.04 5.69 9.21
N LYS A 96 -7.76 6.70 9.74
CA LYS A 96 -7.45 7.31 11.02
C LYS A 96 -8.65 7.19 11.97
N ASP A 97 -8.45 6.62 13.15
CA ASP A 97 -9.50 6.60 14.15
C ASP A 97 -9.74 8.00 14.76
N LYS A 98 -11.01 8.29 15.10
CA LYS A 98 -11.40 9.58 15.67
C LYS A 98 -11.11 9.72 17.16
N GLY A 99 -10.79 8.63 17.85
CA GLY A 99 -10.60 8.63 19.31
C GLY A 99 -9.16 8.94 19.71
N LEU A 100 -8.22 8.08 19.32
CA LEU A 100 -6.80 8.22 19.64
C LEU A 100 -5.99 8.88 18.51
N GLY A 101 -6.58 9.05 17.33
CA GLY A 101 -5.93 9.61 16.15
C GLY A 101 -4.83 8.72 15.59
N ILE A 102 -4.99 7.40 15.73
CA ILE A 102 -4.04 6.40 15.24
C ILE A 102 -4.31 6.08 13.78
N ASN A 103 -3.25 6.05 12.99
CA ASN A 103 -3.31 5.73 11.57
C ASN A 103 -2.96 4.27 11.31
N THR A 104 -3.56 3.71 10.25
CA THR A 104 -3.17 2.45 9.60
C THR A 104 -3.33 2.61 8.10
N ASP A 105 -2.42 2.04 7.33
CA ASP A 105 -2.36 2.12 5.89
C ASP A 105 -2.17 0.75 5.28
N ALA A 106 -2.77 0.50 4.12
CA ALA A 106 -2.63 -0.74 3.39
C ALA A 106 -3.09 -0.60 1.94
N ALA A 107 -2.42 -1.31 1.04
CA ALA A 107 -2.77 -1.36 -0.37
C ALA A 107 -2.84 -2.80 -0.92
N ILE A 108 -3.72 -3.00 -1.88
CA ILE A 108 -3.86 -4.25 -2.64
C ILE A 108 -4.03 -3.95 -4.12
N SER A 109 -3.42 -4.78 -4.97
CA SER A 109 -3.68 -4.79 -6.42
C SER A 109 -4.50 -6.00 -6.81
N LEU A 110 -5.48 -5.82 -7.68
CA LEU A 110 -6.40 -6.86 -8.17
C LEU A 110 -6.55 -6.78 -9.68
N ILE A 111 -6.89 -7.90 -10.31
CA ILE A 111 -7.30 -7.95 -11.72
C ILE A 111 -8.83 -7.99 -11.79
N VAL A 112 -9.40 -7.11 -12.61
CA VAL A 112 -10.84 -7.05 -12.82
C VAL A 112 -11.32 -8.29 -13.55
N GLY A 113 -12.26 -9.00 -12.96
CA GLY A 113 -12.82 -10.23 -13.51
C GLY A 113 -12.17 -11.51 -13.00
N TRP A 114 -10.92 -11.61 -12.73
CA TRP A 114 -10.15 -12.72 -12.12
C TRP A 114 -8.72 -12.76 -12.68
N ASP A 115 -7.80 -13.42 -11.98
CA ASP A 115 -6.38 -13.50 -12.34
C ASP A 115 -6.12 -14.16 -13.70
N ASP A 116 -6.99 -15.07 -14.15
CA ASP A 116 -6.90 -15.73 -15.46
C ASP A 116 -7.15 -14.79 -16.64
N LYS A 117 -7.77 -13.64 -16.41
CA LYS A 117 -8.04 -12.63 -17.45
C LYS A 117 -6.78 -11.92 -17.90
N ASN A 118 -5.77 -11.84 -17.02
CA ASN A 118 -4.47 -11.32 -17.36
C ASN A 118 -3.33 -12.03 -16.60
N PRO A 119 -2.89 -13.20 -17.07
CA PRO A 119 -1.86 -13.99 -16.36
C PRO A 119 -0.51 -13.28 -16.22
N ALA A 120 -0.20 -12.31 -17.08
CA ALA A 120 1.05 -11.54 -16.96
C ALA A 120 1.00 -10.65 -15.72
N TRP A 121 -0.10 -9.94 -15.52
CA TRP A 121 -0.28 -9.06 -14.37
C TRP A 121 -0.53 -9.82 -13.07
N ALA A 122 -1.14 -11.00 -13.16
CA ALA A 122 -1.23 -11.90 -12.01
C ALA A 122 0.16 -12.30 -11.50
N ARG A 123 1.13 -12.54 -12.40
CA ARG A 123 2.52 -12.81 -12.00
C ARG A 123 3.21 -11.61 -11.37
N LEU A 124 2.96 -10.39 -11.88
CA LEU A 124 3.48 -9.15 -11.29
C LEU A 124 2.94 -8.96 -9.86
N ILE A 125 1.64 -9.13 -9.67
CA ILE A 125 0.98 -9.05 -8.36
C ILE A 125 1.57 -10.10 -7.40
N GLU A 126 1.73 -11.33 -7.85
CA GLU A 126 2.28 -12.42 -7.03
C GLU A 126 3.76 -12.17 -6.65
N ALA A 127 4.56 -11.61 -7.57
CA ALA A 127 5.93 -11.19 -7.27
C ALA A 127 5.95 -10.09 -6.21
N ASN A 128 5.03 -9.13 -6.29
CA ASN A 128 4.92 -8.05 -5.30
C ASN A 128 4.53 -8.59 -3.91
N LYS A 129 3.58 -9.51 -3.83
CA LYS A 129 3.23 -10.16 -2.55
C LYS A 129 4.42 -10.87 -1.93
N LYS A 130 5.19 -11.62 -2.71
CA LYS A 130 6.40 -12.31 -2.24
C LYS A 130 7.47 -11.32 -1.75
N ALA A 131 7.66 -10.21 -2.47
CA ALA A 131 8.55 -9.14 -2.05
C ALA A 131 8.11 -8.56 -0.69
N LEU A 132 6.83 -8.26 -0.53
CA LEU A 132 6.28 -7.77 0.74
C LEU A 132 6.46 -8.78 1.88
N GLU A 133 6.21 -10.07 1.65
CA GLU A 133 6.43 -11.11 2.66
C GLU A 133 7.91 -11.21 3.08
N ALA A 134 8.84 -11.12 2.12
CA ALA A 134 10.28 -11.12 2.42
C ALA A 134 10.67 -9.91 3.29
N TRP A 135 10.09 -8.76 3.02
CA TRP A 135 10.25 -7.55 3.82
C TRP A 135 9.80 -7.73 5.25
N ILE A 136 8.57 -8.19 5.42
CA ILE A 136 7.98 -8.37 6.73
C ILE A 136 8.82 -9.34 7.58
N LYS A 137 9.31 -10.43 6.97
CA LYS A 137 10.21 -11.39 7.66
C LYS A 137 11.54 -10.78 8.10
N ALA A 138 12.06 -9.79 7.36
CA ALA A 138 13.28 -9.09 7.72
C ALA A 138 13.07 -7.97 8.74
N ALA A 139 11.84 -7.46 8.90
CA ALA A 139 11.50 -6.33 9.76
C ALA A 139 11.36 -6.74 11.23
N LYS A 140 12.48 -6.94 11.92
CA LYS A 140 12.53 -7.26 13.36
C LYS A 140 13.34 -6.23 14.14
N ALA A 141 13.19 -6.20 15.47
CA ALA A 141 13.98 -5.35 16.32
C ALA A 141 15.48 -5.62 16.09
N TRP A 142 16.27 -4.54 16.14
CA TRP A 142 17.71 -4.51 15.89
C TRP A 142 18.15 -4.64 14.44
N ALA A 143 17.29 -5.06 13.50
CA ALA A 143 17.55 -4.96 12.07
C ALA A 143 17.61 -3.48 11.63
N TYR A 144 18.20 -3.22 10.49
CA TYR A 144 18.23 -1.90 9.88
C TYR A 144 17.24 -1.87 8.69
N THR A 145 16.79 -0.69 8.32
CA THR A 145 15.91 -0.53 7.16
C THR A 145 16.53 -1.06 5.86
N TRP A 146 17.86 -1.09 5.77
CA TRP A 146 18.58 -1.71 4.64
C TRP A 146 18.56 -3.24 4.61
N ASP A 147 18.46 -3.93 5.79
CA ASP A 147 18.40 -5.40 5.86
C ASP A 147 17.08 -5.89 5.25
N ILE A 148 16.03 -5.10 5.46
CA ILE A 148 14.72 -5.28 4.84
C ILE A 148 14.88 -5.23 3.32
N TRP A 149 15.56 -4.22 2.83
CA TRP A 149 15.77 -4.01 1.40
C TRP A 149 16.60 -5.11 0.72
N ALA A 150 17.67 -5.57 1.33
CA ALA A 150 18.51 -6.62 0.76
C ALA A 150 17.73 -7.92 0.54
N ALA A 151 16.74 -8.20 1.39
CA ALA A 151 15.86 -9.36 1.24
C ALA A 151 14.97 -9.26 0.00
N ILE A 152 14.54 -8.04 -0.36
CA ILE A 152 13.64 -7.81 -1.49
C ILE A 152 14.36 -7.81 -2.83
N GLN A 153 15.48 -7.12 -2.90
CA GLN A 153 16.20 -6.99 -4.16
C GLN A 153 16.39 -8.35 -4.81
N LYS A 154 16.71 -9.36 -4.01
CA LYS A 154 16.87 -10.73 -4.48
C LYS A 154 15.57 -11.31 -5.07
N GLU A 155 14.43 -11.10 -4.41
CA GLU A 155 13.14 -11.61 -4.90
C GLU A 155 12.71 -10.90 -6.19
N ILE A 156 12.86 -9.58 -6.23
CA ILE A 156 12.44 -8.77 -7.38
C ILE A 156 13.33 -9.02 -8.60
N GLU A 157 14.67 -9.01 -8.43
CA GLU A 157 15.61 -9.27 -9.51
C GLU A 157 15.43 -10.69 -10.08
N SER A 158 15.13 -11.68 -9.23
CA SER A 158 14.84 -13.05 -9.67
C SER A 158 13.55 -13.15 -10.49
N ALA A 159 12.61 -12.25 -10.28
CA ALA A 159 11.33 -12.20 -10.97
C ALA A 159 11.35 -11.31 -12.23
N TRP A 160 12.49 -10.67 -12.55
CA TRP A 160 12.68 -9.79 -13.71
C TRP A 160 11.79 -8.52 -13.67
N TYR A 161 11.44 -8.05 -12.48
CA TYR A 161 10.74 -6.79 -12.26
C TYR A 161 11.67 -5.72 -11.70
N PHE A 162 11.21 -4.47 -11.76
CA PHE A 162 11.91 -3.31 -11.22
C PHE A 162 11.14 -2.72 -10.05
N VAL A 163 11.83 -1.96 -9.21
CA VAL A 163 11.25 -1.26 -8.07
C VAL A 163 11.18 0.22 -8.38
N VAL A 164 10.08 0.84 -8.04
CA VAL A 164 9.97 2.30 -8.03
C VAL A 164 10.82 2.84 -6.88
N LYS A 165 11.91 3.54 -7.21
CA LYS A 165 12.91 4.01 -6.24
C LYS A 165 12.53 5.34 -5.58
N ASP A 166 11.66 6.10 -6.23
CA ASP A 166 11.29 7.45 -5.80
C ASP A 166 10.20 7.45 -4.73
N LEU A 167 9.56 6.31 -4.50
CA LEU A 167 8.56 6.09 -3.46
C LEU A 167 9.14 5.21 -2.35
N THR A 168 8.65 5.40 -1.12
CA THR A 168 9.22 4.76 0.07
C THR A 168 8.13 4.38 1.07
N GLY A 169 8.26 3.23 1.71
CA GLY A 169 7.55 2.96 2.94
C GLY A 169 7.97 3.92 4.07
N HIS A 170 7.27 3.91 5.17
CA HIS A 170 7.47 4.88 6.25
C HIS A 170 7.02 4.34 7.61
N ALA A 171 7.48 4.97 8.69
CA ALA A 171 6.85 4.76 9.98
C ALA A 171 5.45 5.41 9.99
N ILE A 172 4.53 4.79 10.70
CA ILE A 172 3.13 5.21 10.78
C ILE A 172 2.61 5.14 12.22
N TRP A 173 2.01 6.22 12.70
CA TRP A 173 1.41 6.26 14.04
C TRP A 173 0.38 7.39 14.14
N LYS A 174 0.77 8.58 14.65
CA LYS A 174 -0.09 9.77 14.78
C LYS A 174 -0.21 10.56 13.49
N LYS A 175 0.85 10.53 12.69
CA LYS A 175 0.87 11.03 11.33
C LYS A 175 0.91 9.85 10.37
N LEU A 176 0.54 10.06 9.14
CA LEU A 176 0.69 9.07 8.08
C LEU A 176 2.17 8.79 7.88
N HIS A 177 2.90 9.78 7.44
CA HIS A 177 4.32 9.65 7.17
C HIS A 177 5.13 10.14 8.38
N GLU A 178 5.81 9.21 9.02
CA GLU A 178 6.77 9.47 10.10
C GLU A 178 8.13 8.85 9.78
N THR A 179 9.16 9.31 10.44
CA THR A 179 10.50 8.70 10.33
C THR A 179 10.61 7.45 11.22
N PRO A 180 11.33 6.39 10.78
CA PRO A 180 12.15 6.34 9.57
C PRO A 180 11.34 6.08 8.31
N TYR A 181 11.84 6.57 7.17
CA TYR A 181 11.43 6.12 5.85
C TYR A 181 12.09 4.79 5.51
N ILE A 182 11.39 3.95 4.76
CA ILE A 182 11.82 2.62 4.32
C ILE A 182 12.00 2.67 2.80
N PRO A 183 13.20 3.01 2.30
CA PRO A 183 13.42 3.17 0.86
C PRO A 183 13.17 1.86 0.11
N ASN A 184 12.64 1.94 -1.10
CA ASN A 184 12.47 0.82 -2.02
C ASN A 184 13.77 0.49 -2.80
N PHE A 185 14.94 0.97 -2.38
CA PHE A 185 16.22 0.70 -3.00
C PHE A 185 17.37 0.73 -1.99
N TRP A 186 18.44 -0.01 -2.30
CA TRP A 186 19.60 -0.12 -1.45
C TRP A 186 20.50 1.12 -1.51
N LYS A 187 20.81 1.69 -0.34
CA LYS A 187 21.95 2.61 -0.12
C LYS A 187 22.79 2.04 1.01
N PRO A 188 24.06 1.63 0.74
CA PRO A 188 24.92 1.12 1.79
C PRO A 188 25.05 2.11 2.96
N TRP A 189 25.05 1.60 4.18
CA TRP A 189 25.39 2.34 5.40
C TRP A 189 24.46 3.50 5.79
N LYS A 190 23.22 3.58 5.27
CA LYS A 190 22.27 4.68 5.52
C LYS A 190 20.89 4.24 6.00
N GLY A 191 20.79 3.20 6.78
CA GLY A 191 19.51 2.75 7.33
C GLY A 191 19.30 3.18 8.77
N ALA A 192 18.04 3.35 9.15
CA ALA A 192 17.64 3.50 10.55
C ALA A 192 17.54 2.13 11.23
N LYS A 193 17.95 2.06 12.49
CA LYS A 193 17.83 0.84 13.30
C LYS A 193 16.39 0.68 13.78
N LEU A 194 15.79 -0.47 13.50
CA LEU A 194 14.44 -0.79 13.95
C LEU A 194 14.44 -1.09 15.45
N LYS A 195 13.38 -0.68 16.11
CA LYS A 195 13.14 -0.93 17.53
C LYS A 195 11.82 -1.64 17.71
N ALA A 196 11.75 -2.54 18.68
CA ALA A 196 10.46 -3.13 19.05
C ALA A 196 9.43 -2.03 19.35
N TRP A 197 8.19 -2.28 18.99
CA TRP A 197 7.05 -1.36 19.13
C TRP A 197 7.04 -0.17 18.15
N MET A 198 7.88 -0.20 17.11
CA MET A 198 7.69 0.66 15.94
C MET A 198 6.61 0.08 15.06
N THR A 199 5.85 0.95 14.39
CA THR A 199 4.90 0.57 13.35
C THR A 199 5.34 1.16 12.03
N LEU A 200 5.30 0.35 10.98
CA LEU A 200 5.80 0.69 9.66
C LEU A 200 4.73 0.35 8.62
N ALA A 201 4.56 1.21 7.65
CA ALA A 201 3.93 0.93 6.38
C ALA A 201 5.02 0.39 5.44
N ILE A 202 4.86 -0.82 4.98
CA ILE A 202 5.79 -1.51 4.09
C ILE A 202 5.10 -1.72 2.76
N GLU A 203 5.60 -1.06 1.71
CA GLU A 203 4.91 -0.89 0.44
C GLU A 203 5.84 -1.08 -0.77
N PRO A 204 6.24 -2.31 -1.12
CA PRO A 204 6.92 -2.52 -2.38
C PRO A 204 6.00 -2.13 -3.55
N ILE A 205 6.56 -1.35 -4.47
CA ILE A 205 5.90 -0.98 -5.72
C ILE A 205 6.74 -1.54 -6.84
N LEU A 206 6.22 -2.56 -7.50
CA LEU A 206 6.90 -3.26 -8.57
C LEU A 206 6.45 -2.81 -9.94
N TRP A 207 7.36 -2.90 -10.89
CA TRP A 207 7.22 -2.41 -12.23
C TRP A 207 7.75 -3.38 -13.28
N GLU A 208 7.17 -3.37 -14.48
CA GLU A 208 7.63 -4.23 -15.59
C GLU A 208 8.92 -3.73 -16.24
N THR A 209 9.20 -2.43 -16.18
CA THR A 209 10.32 -1.78 -16.87
C THR A 209 11.20 -0.96 -15.93
N SER A 210 11.93 0.03 -16.42
CA SER A 210 12.96 0.78 -15.67
C SER A 210 12.44 1.62 -14.48
N GLY A 211 11.14 1.82 -14.35
CA GLY A 211 10.52 2.43 -13.18
C GLY A 211 10.74 3.94 -13.01
N LYS A 212 10.92 4.68 -14.08
CA LYS A 212 10.89 6.13 -14.00
C LYS A 212 9.45 6.61 -13.88
N ILE A 213 9.18 7.40 -12.87
CA ILE A 213 7.87 8.00 -12.62
C ILE A 213 7.74 9.36 -13.29
N VAL A 214 6.50 9.72 -13.62
CA VAL A 214 6.08 11.04 -14.10
C VAL A 214 4.90 11.49 -13.24
N ASP A 215 4.96 12.69 -12.70
CA ASP A 215 3.95 13.33 -11.85
C ASP A 215 3.40 14.65 -12.43
N GLU A 216 3.47 14.83 -13.74
CA GLU A 216 3.21 16.11 -14.41
C GLU A 216 1.74 16.54 -14.39
N TRP A 217 0.80 15.65 -14.03
CA TRP A 217 -0.63 15.82 -14.32
C TRP A 217 -1.54 15.99 -13.09
N GLY A 218 -0.98 16.17 -11.90
CA GLY A 218 -1.77 16.42 -10.69
C GLY A 218 -1.45 15.46 -9.55
N TRP A 219 -2.39 14.59 -9.16
CA TRP A 219 -2.19 13.63 -8.07
C TRP A 219 -1.63 12.30 -8.56
N GLU A 220 -2.08 11.88 -9.73
CA GLU A 220 -1.74 10.59 -10.31
C GLU A 220 -0.27 10.55 -10.69
N ILE A 221 0.43 9.52 -10.25
CA ILE A 221 1.80 9.21 -10.63
C ILE A 221 1.76 8.07 -11.66
N TYR A 222 2.42 8.30 -12.79
CA TYR A 222 2.51 7.35 -13.90
C TYR A 222 3.93 6.87 -14.08
N ILE A 223 4.09 5.82 -14.89
CA ILE A 223 5.39 5.47 -15.44
C ILE A 223 5.58 6.11 -16.80
N GLU A 224 6.82 6.56 -17.04
CA GLU A 224 7.20 7.28 -18.27
C GLU A 224 6.88 6.50 -19.56
N ASP A 225 6.96 5.18 -19.53
CA ASP A 225 6.75 4.31 -20.69
C ASP A 225 5.39 3.61 -20.73
N TRP A 226 4.47 3.99 -19.86
CA TRP A 226 3.11 3.44 -19.76
C TRP A 226 3.04 1.93 -19.47
N SER A 227 4.15 1.35 -18.99
CA SER A 227 4.14 -0.03 -18.50
C SER A 227 3.39 -0.14 -17.18
N LEU A 228 3.18 -1.36 -16.71
CA LEU A 228 2.30 -1.63 -15.59
C LEU A 228 3.05 -1.80 -14.28
N GLY A 229 2.40 -1.42 -13.22
CA GLY A 229 2.90 -1.59 -11.87
C GLY A 229 1.87 -2.18 -10.90
N SER A 230 2.35 -2.70 -9.80
CA SER A 230 1.51 -3.13 -8.70
C SER A 230 2.07 -2.67 -7.37
N GLN A 231 1.19 -2.34 -6.43
CA GLN A 231 1.51 -2.04 -5.05
C GLN A 231 0.82 -3.05 -4.14
N TYR A 232 1.57 -3.54 -3.18
CA TYR A 232 1.01 -4.21 -2.00
C TYR A 232 1.62 -3.58 -0.76
N GLU A 233 0.78 -3.36 0.23
CA GLU A 233 1.20 -2.67 1.44
C GLU A 233 0.56 -3.26 2.67
N HIS A 234 1.36 -3.33 3.73
CA HIS A 234 0.89 -3.68 5.07
C HIS A 234 1.41 -2.70 6.12
N THR A 235 0.54 -2.29 7.04
CA THR A 235 0.99 -1.77 8.34
C THR A 235 1.43 -2.93 9.21
N ILE A 236 2.67 -2.89 9.68
CA ILE A 236 3.25 -3.91 10.58
C ILE A 236 3.65 -3.31 11.92
N LEU A 237 3.73 -4.14 12.95
CA LEU A 237 4.33 -3.85 14.24
C LEU A 237 5.64 -4.63 14.36
N VAL A 238 6.75 -3.92 14.53
CA VAL A 238 8.05 -4.53 14.80
C VAL A 238 8.06 -5.14 16.20
N THR A 239 8.41 -6.41 16.31
CA THR A 239 8.59 -7.10 17.60
C THR A 239 10.05 -7.53 17.80
N GLU A 240 10.37 -8.17 18.89
CA GLU A 240 11.74 -8.63 19.19
C GLU A 240 12.19 -9.73 18.21
N ASN A 241 11.30 -10.62 17.78
CA ASN A 241 11.65 -11.78 16.98
C ASN A 241 11.23 -11.63 15.51
N GLU A 242 9.98 -11.25 15.29
CA GLU A 242 9.40 -11.10 13.94
C GLU A 242 8.36 -9.99 13.94
N ALA A 243 8.00 -9.47 12.76
CA ALA A 243 6.97 -8.45 12.66
C ALA A 243 5.57 -9.08 12.76
N GLU A 244 4.67 -8.40 13.47
CA GLU A 244 3.24 -8.70 13.45
C GLU A 244 2.60 -7.90 12.31
N ILE A 245 1.93 -8.56 11.39
CA ILE A 245 1.09 -7.89 10.38
C ILE A 245 -0.16 -7.38 11.09
N ILE A 246 -0.34 -6.07 11.09
CA ILE A 246 -1.54 -5.42 11.65
C ILE A 246 -2.66 -5.47 10.60
N ILE A 247 -2.38 -5.08 9.35
CA ILE A 247 -3.26 -5.16 8.19
C ILE A 247 -2.42 -5.38 6.97
#